data_80ba21b0fe4ee5e37662726c190afbfd
#
_entry.id   80ba21b0fe4ee5e37662726c190afbfd
#
_cell.length_a   1.000
_cell.length_b   1.000
_cell.length_c   1.000
_cell.angle_alpha   90.00
_cell.angle_beta   90.00
_cell.angle_gamma   90.00
#
_symmetry.space_group_name_H-M   'P 1'
#
loop_
_entity.id
_entity.type
_entity.pdbx_description
1 polymer ?
#
loop_
_entity_poly.entity_id
_entity_poly.type
_entity_poly.pdbx_seq_one_letter_code
_entity_poly.pdbx_strand_id
1 'polypeptide(L)'
;MSPETTNVAGHLRERGRTRRPRKFSKAAQVTNTPIFASFLQAGFECSTHKLKNGKRLDLVASTQHDRFVDLDYSRLRDFGIQTVREGLRWHLIERERGRYDFSSALTILRAAQRHGIEIIWDVFHFGWPDFLDIFSAEWANALTDLAGEFGRLLRAESSGKRFVAAVNEISFVAWGGGDDAFINPFCKGRGHELKRQLVRSSVRASRALRSELPDVQLVSPEPVIHIVGDPARPDDVRSAEAYRTSMFEAWDMLTGRLHPELGGDESILDIIGVNFYDRNQWWNFGQTIHRGEPEYRPFREILREVYCRYRRPLFVAETGTENADRPDWFAYVWDEVQAAIAAGIPVHGVCLYPILNHPGWEDDRHCYNGLWDYAEPDGNRKVYDPLAEEIRRRTSKERSICYESKLRST
;
A
#
# COMPACT_ATOMS: atom_id res chain seq x y z
N MET A 1 -21.24 9.58 65.20
CA MET A 1 -22.56 9.92 64.63
C MET A 1 -22.59 9.46 63.22
N SER A 2 -23.16 8.28 62.98
CA SER A 2 -23.57 7.80 61.63
C SER A 2 -24.94 8.38 61.33
N PRO A 3 -25.27 8.52 60.03
CA PRO A 3 -26.51 7.88 59.58
C PRO A 3 -26.31 7.16 58.21
N GLU A 4 -26.79 5.97 58.20
CA GLU A 4 -27.99 5.42 57.57
C GLU A 4 -27.87 5.11 56.08
N THR A 5 -27.79 3.82 55.85
CA THR A 5 -27.99 3.07 54.60
C THR A 5 -29.45 3.15 54.14
N THR A 6 -29.67 3.45 52.86
CA THR A 6 -30.93 3.11 52.19
C THR A 6 -30.65 2.21 51.00
N ASN A 7 -31.16 1.01 51.10
CA ASN A 7 -31.13 -0.08 50.15
C ASN A 7 -32.34 0.07 49.22
N VAL A 8 -32.14 0.16 47.90
CA VAL A 8 -33.21 0.00 46.91
C VAL A 8 -32.79 -1.05 45.89
N ALA A 9 -33.24 -2.26 46.11
CA ALA A 9 -33.17 -3.37 45.17
C ALA A 9 -34.29 -3.20 44.13
N GLY A 10 -33.88 -2.89 42.90
CA GLY A 10 -34.74 -2.88 41.72
C GLY A 10 -34.43 -4.06 40.79
N HIS A 11 -35.39 -5.00 40.69
CA HIS A 11 -35.33 -6.16 39.81
C HIS A 11 -35.21 -5.75 38.31
N LEU A 12 -34.11 -6.06 37.65
CA LEU A 12 -34.04 -6.13 36.21
C LEU A 12 -34.09 -7.60 35.77
N ARG A 13 -35.23 -8.00 35.20
CA ARG A 13 -35.40 -9.29 34.50
C ARG A 13 -34.59 -9.28 33.23
N GLU A 14 -33.56 -10.10 33.18
CA GLU A 14 -32.88 -10.49 31.95
C GLU A 14 -33.85 -11.25 31.02
N ARG A 15 -34.19 -10.66 29.87
CA ARG A 15 -34.72 -11.40 28.74
C ARG A 15 -33.57 -11.76 27.80
N GLY A 16 -32.98 -12.91 28.01
CA GLY A 16 -32.05 -13.53 27.08
C GLY A 16 -32.73 -13.84 25.75
N ARG A 17 -32.51 -13.01 24.74
CA ARG A 17 -32.75 -13.37 23.35
C ARG A 17 -31.47 -13.93 22.76
N THR A 18 -31.34 -15.25 22.73
CA THR A 18 -30.34 -15.96 21.94
C THR A 18 -30.60 -15.67 20.46
N ARG A 19 -29.76 -14.82 19.85
CA ARG A 19 -29.74 -14.65 18.39
C ARG A 19 -29.19 -15.93 17.77
N ARG A 20 -30.04 -16.71 17.09
CA ARG A 20 -29.62 -17.81 16.22
C ARG A 20 -28.61 -17.27 15.21
N PRO A 21 -27.52 -18.03 14.89
CA PRO A 21 -26.59 -17.63 13.84
C PRO A 21 -27.37 -17.54 12.51
N ARG A 22 -27.27 -16.39 11.85
CA ARG A 22 -27.80 -16.20 10.50
C ARG A 22 -27.09 -17.22 9.58
N LYS A 23 -27.84 -18.11 9.00
CA LYS A 23 -27.38 -18.97 7.89
C LYS A 23 -26.84 -18.04 6.81
N PHE A 24 -25.58 -18.24 6.43
CA PHE A 24 -24.95 -17.58 5.30
C PHE A 24 -25.82 -17.84 4.06
N SER A 25 -26.41 -16.80 3.50
CA SER A 25 -27.03 -16.87 2.18
C SER A 25 -25.92 -17.22 1.17
N LYS A 26 -26.29 -17.99 0.15
CA LYS A 26 -25.40 -18.39 -0.96
C LYS A 26 -24.50 -17.23 -1.33
N ALA A 27 -23.18 -17.48 -1.35
CA ALA A 27 -22.18 -16.52 -1.78
C ALA A 27 -22.64 -15.93 -3.12
N ALA A 28 -22.85 -14.62 -3.16
CA ALA A 28 -22.94 -13.91 -4.42
C ALA A 28 -21.69 -14.28 -5.19
N GLN A 29 -21.83 -14.77 -6.43
CA GLN A 29 -20.72 -15.02 -7.32
C GLN A 29 -19.94 -13.70 -7.40
N VAL A 30 -18.73 -13.68 -6.79
CA VAL A 30 -17.80 -12.58 -6.96
C VAL A 30 -17.51 -12.55 -8.45
N THR A 31 -18.02 -11.55 -9.16
CA THR A 31 -17.69 -11.35 -10.57
C THR A 31 -16.20 -11.04 -10.63
N ASN A 32 -15.42 -11.99 -11.15
CA ASN A 32 -13.96 -11.95 -11.22
C ASN A 32 -13.50 -11.06 -12.39
N THR A 33 -14.18 -9.94 -12.60
CA THR A 33 -13.77 -8.97 -13.63
C THR A 33 -12.48 -8.29 -13.15
N PRO A 34 -11.40 -8.37 -13.90
CA PRO A 34 -10.15 -7.73 -13.53
C PRO A 34 -10.35 -6.23 -13.32
N ILE A 35 -9.86 -5.72 -12.19
CA ILE A 35 -9.88 -4.28 -11.90
C ILE A 35 -8.76 -3.61 -12.67
N PHE A 36 -7.57 -4.19 -12.66
CA PHE A 36 -6.37 -3.70 -13.31
C PHE A 36 -6.10 -4.35 -14.67
N ALA A 37 -5.28 -3.73 -15.48
CA ALA A 37 -4.91 -4.21 -16.83
C ALA A 37 -4.07 -5.50 -16.78
N SER A 38 -3.30 -5.71 -15.72
CA SER A 38 -2.56 -6.96 -15.48
C SER A 38 -2.61 -7.40 -14.02
N PHE A 39 -2.58 -8.71 -13.79
CA PHE A 39 -2.55 -9.28 -12.44
C PHE A 39 -1.17 -9.14 -11.80
N LEU A 40 -0.10 -9.52 -12.53
CA LEU A 40 1.26 -9.16 -12.14
C LEU A 40 1.49 -7.68 -12.45
N GLN A 41 1.99 -6.96 -11.47
CA GLN A 41 2.22 -5.52 -11.52
C GLN A 41 3.66 -5.21 -11.13
N ALA A 42 4.15 -4.03 -11.49
CA ALA A 42 5.47 -3.56 -11.15
C ALA A 42 5.40 -2.24 -10.38
N GLY A 43 6.15 -2.12 -9.29
CA GLY A 43 6.30 -0.87 -8.57
C GLY A 43 7.66 -0.26 -8.80
N PHE A 44 7.70 0.98 -9.27
CA PHE A 44 8.92 1.75 -9.31
C PHE A 44 9.06 2.51 -7.99
N GLU A 45 10.12 2.18 -7.23
CA GLU A 45 10.33 2.86 -5.94
C GLU A 45 10.41 4.37 -6.17
N CYS A 46 9.47 5.10 -5.58
CA CYS A 46 9.25 6.51 -5.88
C CYS A 46 9.38 7.41 -4.63
N SER A 47 9.84 6.86 -3.50
CA SER A 47 10.01 7.67 -2.31
C SER A 47 11.04 8.78 -2.52
N THR A 48 10.77 9.93 -1.93
CA THR A 48 11.63 11.12 -1.99
C THR A 48 11.91 11.67 -0.60
N HIS A 49 12.02 10.76 0.38
CA HIS A 49 12.30 11.10 1.77
C HIS A 49 13.72 11.63 2.00
N LYS A 50 13.95 12.21 3.15
CA LYS A 50 15.28 12.67 3.57
C LYS A 50 15.94 11.68 4.51
N LEU A 51 17.26 11.55 4.37
CA LEU A 51 18.12 10.91 5.36
C LEU A 51 18.37 11.83 6.56
N LYS A 52 18.82 11.27 7.68
CA LYS A 52 19.18 12.04 8.90
C LYS A 52 20.24 13.12 8.67
N ASN A 53 21.10 12.95 7.66
CA ASN A 53 22.11 13.96 7.26
C ASN A 53 21.54 15.07 6.37
N GLY A 54 20.23 15.06 6.11
CA GLY A 54 19.53 16.06 5.26
C GLY A 54 19.57 15.75 3.76
N LYS A 55 20.32 14.72 3.30
CA LYS A 55 20.28 14.30 1.88
C LYS A 55 18.90 13.79 1.54
N ARG A 56 18.33 14.27 0.43
CA ARG A 56 17.10 13.72 -0.15
C ARG A 56 17.44 12.50 -1.01
N LEU A 57 16.77 11.38 -0.73
CA LEU A 57 16.80 10.20 -1.57
C LEU A 57 15.66 10.28 -2.58
N ASP A 58 15.90 10.86 -3.74
CA ASP A 58 14.97 10.80 -4.86
C ASP A 58 15.22 9.47 -5.61
N LEU A 59 14.44 8.44 -5.28
CA LEU A 59 14.72 7.09 -5.77
C LEU A 59 14.38 6.91 -7.25
N VAL A 60 13.46 7.72 -7.79
CA VAL A 60 13.20 7.76 -9.24
C VAL A 60 14.44 8.25 -10.01
N ALA A 61 15.10 9.31 -9.50
CA ALA A 61 16.36 9.79 -10.09
C ALA A 61 17.53 8.85 -9.82
N SER A 62 17.62 8.28 -8.61
CA SER A 62 18.71 7.40 -8.23
C SER A 62 18.75 6.12 -9.06
N THR A 63 17.59 5.61 -9.45
CA THR A 63 17.45 4.46 -10.36
C THR A 63 17.49 4.86 -11.84
N GLN A 64 17.55 6.16 -12.13
CA GLN A 64 17.47 6.74 -13.48
C GLN A 64 16.17 6.36 -14.23
N HIS A 65 15.11 6.01 -13.50
CA HIS A 65 13.84 5.68 -14.11
C HIS A 65 13.22 6.89 -14.83
N ASP A 66 13.38 8.09 -14.31
CA ASP A 66 12.94 9.35 -14.94
C ASP A 66 13.61 9.58 -16.32
N ARG A 67 14.82 9.05 -16.52
CA ARG A 67 15.56 9.16 -17.76
C ARG A 67 15.22 8.04 -18.77
N PHE A 68 14.98 6.82 -18.25
CA PHE A 68 14.85 5.62 -19.07
C PHE A 68 13.47 4.98 -19.00
N VAL A 69 12.43 5.73 -18.63
CA VAL A 69 11.06 5.22 -18.44
C VAL A 69 10.52 4.48 -19.68
N ASP A 70 10.81 4.96 -20.89
CA ASP A 70 10.40 4.29 -22.13
C ASP A 70 11.01 2.88 -22.25
N LEU A 71 12.31 2.74 -21.96
CA LEU A 71 12.99 1.46 -21.99
C LEU A 71 12.50 0.55 -20.86
N ASP A 72 12.29 1.10 -19.67
CA ASP A 72 11.78 0.35 -18.53
C ASP A 72 10.38 -0.20 -18.82
N TYR A 73 9.48 0.60 -19.33
CA TYR A 73 8.14 0.15 -19.71
C TYR A 73 8.14 -0.85 -20.87
N SER A 74 9.07 -0.73 -21.82
CA SER A 74 9.20 -1.72 -22.90
C SER A 74 9.55 -3.11 -22.38
N ARG A 75 10.40 -3.21 -21.34
CA ARG A 75 10.81 -4.48 -20.70
C ARG A 75 9.67 -5.19 -19.96
N LEU A 76 8.69 -4.44 -19.45
CA LEU A 76 7.55 -5.02 -18.72
C LEU A 76 6.73 -5.99 -19.58
N ARG A 77 6.73 -5.81 -20.92
CA ARG A 77 6.00 -6.69 -21.86
C ARG A 77 6.44 -8.14 -21.80
N ASP A 78 7.75 -8.38 -21.60
CA ASP A 78 8.32 -9.72 -21.57
C ASP A 78 7.76 -10.57 -20.42
N PHE A 79 7.20 -9.88 -19.41
CA PHE A 79 6.56 -10.48 -18.26
C PHE A 79 5.02 -10.33 -18.25
N GLY A 80 4.45 -9.70 -19.28
CA GLY A 80 3.01 -9.46 -19.38
C GLY A 80 2.49 -8.44 -18.38
N ILE A 81 3.35 -7.56 -17.88
CA ILE A 81 3.00 -6.48 -16.96
C ILE A 81 2.47 -5.28 -17.75
N GLN A 82 1.25 -4.83 -17.41
CA GLN A 82 0.59 -3.69 -18.01
C GLN A 82 0.08 -2.69 -16.97
N THR A 83 0.22 -3.00 -15.68
CA THR A 83 -0.12 -2.10 -14.56
C THR A 83 1.12 -1.84 -13.73
N VAL A 84 1.39 -0.58 -13.43
CA VAL A 84 2.52 -0.16 -12.61
C VAL A 84 2.09 0.76 -11.48
N ARG A 85 2.90 0.85 -10.41
CA ARG A 85 2.80 1.91 -9.41
C ARG A 85 3.93 2.91 -9.61
N GLU A 86 3.55 4.19 -9.60
CA GLU A 86 4.41 5.36 -9.77
C GLU A 86 4.05 6.44 -8.76
N GLY A 87 4.99 7.28 -8.39
CA GLY A 87 4.73 8.36 -7.45
C GLY A 87 5.11 9.72 -7.95
N LEU A 88 4.43 10.73 -7.41
CA LEU A 88 4.75 12.12 -7.67
C LEU A 88 6.00 12.54 -6.88
N ARG A 89 6.89 13.22 -7.55
CA ARG A 89 8.07 13.84 -6.93
C ARG A 89 7.68 15.25 -6.45
N TRP A 90 6.88 15.32 -5.37
CA TRP A 90 6.26 16.56 -4.91
C TRP A 90 7.26 17.71 -4.73
N HIS A 91 8.46 17.41 -4.20
CA HIS A 91 9.53 18.40 -4.02
C HIS A 91 10.02 19.06 -5.33
N LEU A 92 9.83 18.42 -6.48
CA LEU A 92 10.13 18.98 -7.80
C LEU A 92 8.92 19.66 -8.42
N ILE A 93 7.72 19.14 -8.16
CA ILE A 93 6.47 19.66 -8.71
C ILE A 93 6.13 21.02 -8.09
N GLU A 94 6.28 21.17 -6.78
CA GLU A 94 5.95 22.40 -6.04
C GLU A 94 7.21 22.96 -5.38
N ARG A 95 8.06 23.64 -6.17
CA ARG A 95 9.28 24.29 -5.65
C ARG A 95 8.99 25.59 -4.92
N GLU A 96 7.89 26.24 -5.26
CA GLU A 96 7.34 27.43 -4.63
C GLU A 96 5.86 27.18 -4.35
N ARG A 97 5.38 27.60 -3.20
CA ARG A 97 4.00 27.36 -2.74
C ARG A 97 2.96 27.79 -3.79
N GLY A 98 2.10 26.82 -4.20
CA GLY A 98 1.02 27.04 -5.17
C GLY A 98 1.47 27.16 -6.63
N ARG A 99 2.73 26.89 -6.95
CA ARG A 99 3.25 26.86 -8.34
C ARG A 99 3.65 25.45 -8.70
N TYR A 100 2.93 24.83 -9.63
CA TYR A 100 3.07 23.42 -9.96
C TYR A 100 3.71 23.23 -11.33
N ASP A 101 4.79 22.46 -11.37
CA ASP A 101 5.44 21.97 -12.59
C ASP A 101 5.34 20.42 -12.63
N PHE A 102 4.38 19.92 -13.37
CA PHE A 102 4.16 18.47 -13.53
C PHE A 102 5.01 17.84 -14.64
N SER A 103 6.04 18.47 -15.15
CA SER A 103 6.86 17.96 -16.26
C SER A 103 7.41 16.55 -15.98
N SER A 104 7.83 16.25 -14.74
CA SER A 104 8.30 14.92 -14.32
C SER A 104 7.20 13.85 -14.41
N ALA A 105 6.00 14.15 -13.95
CA ALA A 105 4.86 13.24 -14.02
C ALA A 105 4.36 13.07 -15.47
N LEU A 106 4.36 14.14 -16.27
CA LEU A 106 3.99 14.07 -17.68
C LEU A 106 4.93 13.19 -18.51
N THR A 107 6.22 13.18 -18.20
CA THR A 107 7.19 12.29 -18.85
C THR A 107 6.80 10.83 -18.66
N ILE A 108 6.50 10.44 -17.43
CA ILE A 108 6.05 9.08 -17.05
C ILE A 108 4.68 8.77 -17.71
N LEU A 109 3.71 9.67 -17.58
CA LEU A 109 2.37 9.47 -18.16
C LEU A 109 2.39 9.27 -19.67
N ARG A 110 3.17 10.08 -20.39
CA ARG A 110 3.30 9.96 -21.86
C ARG A 110 4.03 8.68 -22.27
N ALA A 111 5.04 8.24 -21.52
CA ALA A 111 5.65 6.94 -21.73
C ALA A 111 4.64 5.80 -21.50
N ALA A 112 3.85 5.86 -20.44
CA ALA A 112 2.80 4.88 -20.18
C ALA A 112 1.79 4.78 -21.32
N GLN A 113 1.35 5.91 -21.87
CA GLN A 113 0.45 5.95 -23.03
C GLN A 113 1.07 5.29 -24.27
N ARG A 114 2.35 5.56 -24.57
CA ARG A 114 3.05 4.93 -25.71
C ARG A 114 3.15 3.41 -25.56
N HIS A 115 3.32 2.94 -24.34
CA HIS A 115 3.52 1.51 -24.05
C HIS A 115 2.24 0.76 -23.65
N GLY A 116 1.09 1.44 -23.55
CA GLY A 116 -0.17 0.86 -23.11
C GLY A 116 -0.13 0.41 -21.65
N ILE A 117 0.55 1.18 -20.81
CA ILE A 117 0.70 0.92 -19.37
C ILE A 117 -0.37 1.70 -18.59
N GLU A 118 -1.06 1.02 -17.69
CA GLU A 118 -1.94 1.59 -16.69
C GLU A 118 -1.14 1.95 -15.44
N ILE A 119 -1.36 3.14 -14.89
CA ILE A 119 -0.62 3.61 -13.71
C ILE A 119 -1.54 3.71 -12.51
N ILE A 120 -1.08 3.18 -11.37
CA ILE A 120 -1.56 3.48 -10.03
C ILE A 120 -0.64 4.57 -9.48
N TRP A 121 -1.16 5.79 -9.27
CA TRP A 121 -0.37 6.93 -8.85
C TRP A 121 -0.37 7.09 -7.32
N ASP A 122 0.80 7.29 -6.72
CA ASP A 122 0.95 7.77 -5.36
C ASP A 122 1.17 9.28 -5.37
N VAL A 123 0.24 10.06 -4.79
CA VAL A 123 0.40 11.52 -4.70
C VAL A 123 1.45 11.88 -3.64
N PHE A 124 1.41 11.21 -2.50
CA PHE A 124 2.42 11.33 -1.45
C PHE A 124 3.07 9.98 -1.17
N HIS A 125 4.39 9.91 -1.40
CA HIS A 125 5.24 8.76 -1.07
C HIS A 125 6.51 9.27 -0.36
N PHE A 126 6.37 9.60 0.94
CA PHE A 126 7.37 9.93 1.97
C PHE A 126 8.18 11.21 1.77
N GLY A 127 7.94 11.99 0.71
CA GLY A 127 8.65 13.23 0.45
C GLY A 127 7.74 14.42 0.15
N TRP A 128 8.14 15.59 0.61
CA TRP A 128 7.43 16.86 0.40
C TRP A 128 8.40 18.03 0.28
N PRO A 129 7.97 19.22 -0.20
CA PRO A 129 8.79 20.42 -0.26
C PRO A 129 9.33 20.85 1.12
N ASP A 130 10.57 21.32 1.15
CA ASP A 130 11.29 21.64 2.38
C ASP A 130 10.71 22.84 3.16
N PHE A 131 9.92 23.67 2.50
CA PHE A 131 9.27 24.81 3.14
C PHE A 131 7.99 24.46 3.91
N LEU A 132 7.54 23.20 3.87
CA LEU A 132 6.33 22.73 4.54
C LEU A 132 6.65 21.92 5.79
N ASP A 133 6.00 22.25 6.89
CA ASP A 133 5.98 21.42 8.10
C ASP A 133 4.81 20.44 8.04
N ILE A 134 5.09 19.13 8.05
CA ILE A 134 4.08 18.06 7.92
C ILE A 134 3.01 18.11 9.03
N PHE A 135 3.31 18.69 10.19
CA PHE A 135 2.35 18.86 11.29
C PHE A 135 1.46 20.09 11.15
N SER A 136 1.74 20.96 10.19
CA SER A 136 0.99 22.20 10.00
C SER A 136 -0.32 22.00 9.22
N ALA A 137 -1.26 22.92 9.41
CA ALA A 137 -2.45 22.99 8.57
C ALA A 137 -2.11 23.35 7.12
N GLU A 138 -1.01 24.08 6.92
CA GLU A 138 -0.53 24.45 5.58
C GLU A 138 -0.10 23.25 4.77
N TRP A 139 0.58 22.27 5.38
CA TRP A 139 0.94 21.02 4.72
C TRP A 139 -0.30 20.26 4.24
N ALA A 140 -1.33 20.17 5.09
CA ALA A 140 -2.59 19.50 4.72
C ALA A 140 -3.31 20.23 3.57
N ASN A 141 -3.27 21.57 3.54
CA ASN A 141 -3.78 22.36 2.43
C ASN A 141 -2.97 22.13 1.16
N ALA A 142 -1.64 22.15 1.26
CA ALA A 142 -0.75 21.94 0.13
C ALA A 142 -0.94 20.58 -0.53
N LEU A 143 -1.07 19.49 0.25
CA LEU A 143 -1.36 18.16 -0.30
C LEU A 143 -2.75 18.12 -0.97
N THR A 144 -3.74 18.81 -0.41
CA THR A 144 -5.08 18.88 -0.98
C THR A 144 -5.05 19.60 -2.34
N ASP A 145 -4.34 20.73 -2.40
CA ASP A 145 -4.19 21.53 -3.62
C ASP A 145 -3.41 20.76 -4.70
N LEU A 146 -2.28 20.12 -4.32
CA LEU A 146 -1.51 19.25 -5.21
C LEU A 146 -2.40 18.16 -5.82
N ALA A 147 -3.20 17.48 -4.99
CA ALA A 147 -4.08 16.40 -5.43
C ALA A 147 -5.15 16.91 -6.41
N GLY A 148 -5.72 18.09 -6.16
CA GLY A 148 -6.66 18.74 -7.08
C GLY A 148 -6.02 19.10 -8.41
N GLU A 149 -4.83 19.73 -8.40
CA GLU A 149 -4.10 20.07 -9.63
C GLU A 149 -3.69 18.84 -10.41
N PHE A 150 -3.25 17.78 -9.72
CA PHE A 150 -2.95 16.51 -10.36
C PHE A 150 -4.20 15.85 -10.95
N GLY A 151 -5.34 15.94 -10.27
CA GLY A 151 -6.64 15.49 -10.81
C GLY A 151 -6.99 16.20 -12.12
N ARG A 152 -6.79 17.53 -12.20
CA ARG A 152 -6.97 18.31 -13.43
C ARG A 152 -6.03 17.88 -14.55
N LEU A 153 -4.75 17.64 -14.21
CA LEU A 153 -3.78 17.10 -15.15
C LEU A 153 -4.22 15.76 -15.72
N LEU A 154 -4.59 14.80 -14.86
CA LEU A 154 -5.04 13.47 -15.30
C LEU A 154 -6.31 13.55 -16.16
N ARG A 155 -7.24 14.46 -15.85
CA ARG A 155 -8.43 14.69 -16.67
C ARG A 155 -8.07 15.16 -18.07
N ALA A 156 -7.08 16.05 -18.19
CA ALA A 156 -6.67 16.62 -19.46
C ALA A 156 -5.80 15.67 -20.30
N GLU A 157 -4.91 14.91 -19.67
CA GLU A 157 -3.83 14.19 -20.33
C GLU A 157 -4.04 12.66 -20.39
N SER A 158 -5.03 12.11 -19.67
CA SER A 158 -5.24 10.66 -19.63
C SER A 158 -6.68 10.26 -19.92
N SER A 159 -6.86 9.02 -20.39
CA SER A 159 -8.16 8.39 -20.64
C SER A 159 -8.25 7.03 -19.97
N GLY A 160 -9.46 6.49 -19.83
CA GLY A 160 -9.69 5.19 -19.20
C GLY A 160 -9.74 5.25 -17.67
N LYS A 161 -9.48 4.11 -17.03
CA LYS A 161 -9.48 4.01 -15.56
C LYS A 161 -8.31 4.78 -14.96
N ARG A 162 -8.55 5.43 -13.85
CA ARG A 162 -7.54 6.21 -13.12
C ARG A 162 -7.50 5.73 -11.67
N PHE A 163 -6.34 5.27 -11.24
CA PHE A 163 -6.09 4.76 -9.89
C PHE A 163 -5.13 5.71 -9.16
N VAL A 164 -5.54 6.19 -7.98
CA VAL A 164 -4.73 7.16 -7.24
C VAL A 164 -4.78 6.83 -5.74
N ALA A 165 -3.61 6.74 -5.12
CA ALA A 165 -3.42 6.74 -3.69
C ALA A 165 -3.04 8.16 -3.25
N ALA A 166 -3.85 8.78 -2.41
CA ALA A 166 -3.56 10.13 -1.90
C ALA A 166 -2.32 10.13 -0.99
N VAL A 167 -2.19 9.10 -0.15
CA VAL A 167 -1.04 8.88 0.74
C VAL A 167 -0.71 7.39 0.75
N ASN A 168 0.55 7.04 0.48
CA ASN A 168 1.06 5.69 0.68
C ASN A 168 1.43 5.49 2.15
N GLU A 169 1.04 4.34 2.72
CA GLU A 169 1.45 3.85 4.05
C GLU A 169 1.36 4.87 5.20
N ILE A 170 0.17 5.39 5.47
CA ILE A 170 -0.08 6.31 6.60
C ILE A 170 0.50 5.75 7.90
N SER A 171 0.29 4.46 8.16
CA SER A 171 0.75 3.80 9.39
C SER A 171 2.26 3.71 9.48
N PHE A 172 2.95 3.42 8.36
CA PHE A 172 4.40 3.36 8.32
C PHE A 172 5.05 4.74 8.53
N VAL A 173 4.55 5.77 7.84
CA VAL A 173 5.04 7.15 8.02
C VAL A 173 4.83 7.62 9.46
N ALA A 174 3.67 7.30 10.06
CA ALA A 174 3.37 7.64 11.44
C ALA A 174 4.35 6.98 12.42
N TRP A 175 4.63 5.68 12.22
CA TRP A 175 5.61 4.97 13.03
C TRP A 175 7.04 5.43 12.73
N GLY A 176 7.51 5.30 11.50
CA GLY A 176 8.89 5.53 11.13
C GLY A 176 9.32 7.00 11.25
N GLY A 177 8.42 7.93 10.91
CA GLY A 177 8.69 9.37 10.97
C GLY A 177 8.27 10.02 12.28
N GLY A 178 7.20 9.51 12.91
CA GLY A 178 6.60 10.10 14.11
C GLY A 178 7.07 9.51 15.43
N ASP A 179 7.33 8.20 15.49
CA ASP A 179 7.67 7.52 16.74
C ASP A 179 9.13 7.05 16.81
N ASP A 180 9.65 6.48 15.70
CA ASP A 180 10.97 5.84 15.70
C ASP A 180 12.11 6.75 15.20
N ALA A 181 11.80 7.86 14.58
CA ALA A 181 12.77 8.77 13.93
C ALA A 181 13.64 8.05 12.87
N PHE A 182 13.04 7.09 12.16
CA PHE A 182 13.69 6.31 11.10
C PHE A 182 13.78 7.13 9.79
N ILE A 183 12.65 7.73 9.38
CA ILE A 183 12.54 8.64 8.24
C ILE A 183 12.10 10.04 8.68
N ASN A 184 12.15 11.02 7.76
CA ASN A 184 11.61 12.35 8.04
C ASN A 184 10.10 12.26 8.39
N PRO A 185 9.62 13.07 9.37
CA PRO A 185 10.23 14.21 10.02
C PRO A 185 11.16 13.91 11.21
N PHE A 186 11.61 12.68 11.41
CA PHE A 186 12.55 12.24 12.46
C PHE A 186 12.09 12.55 13.88
N CYS A 187 10.79 12.46 14.13
CA CYS A 187 10.21 12.69 15.45
C CYS A 187 10.18 11.42 16.30
N LYS A 188 10.03 11.60 17.62
CA LYS A 188 9.77 10.52 18.58
C LYS A 188 8.52 10.81 19.37
N GLY A 189 7.66 9.78 19.59
CA GLY A 189 6.45 9.88 20.39
C GLY A 189 5.35 10.77 19.80
N ARG A 190 5.40 11.09 18.49
CA ARG A 190 4.40 11.88 17.78
C ARG A 190 3.67 11.09 16.68
N GLY A 191 3.81 9.77 16.66
CA GLY A 191 3.22 8.93 15.61
C GLY A 191 1.70 9.04 15.56
N HIS A 192 1.02 9.04 16.70
CA HIS A 192 -0.43 9.21 16.73
C HIS A 192 -0.88 10.58 16.17
N GLU A 193 -0.17 11.66 16.50
CA GLU A 193 -0.44 12.99 15.95
C GLU A 193 -0.24 12.99 14.42
N LEU A 194 0.87 12.43 13.96
CA LEU A 194 1.20 12.34 12.54
C LEU A 194 0.18 11.47 11.78
N LYS A 195 -0.22 10.32 12.33
CA LYS A 195 -1.26 9.46 11.73
C LYS A 195 -2.56 10.22 11.48
N ARG A 196 -3.05 10.95 12.50
CA ARG A 196 -4.27 11.76 12.39
C ARG A 196 -4.13 12.88 11.35
N GLN A 197 -2.97 13.52 11.28
CA GLN A 197 -2.68 14.56 10.29
C GLN A 197 -2.68 13.98 8.87
N LEU A 198 -2.02 12.84 8.65
CA LEU A 198 -1.97 12.15 7.36
C LEU A 198 -3.35 11.66 6.93
N VAL A 199 -4.14 11.08 7.83
CA VAL A 199 -5.53 10.66 7.53
C VAL A 199 -6.39 11.86 7.12
N ARG A 200 -6.39 12.94 7.91
CA ARG A 200 -7.13 14.17 7.57
C ARG A 200 -6.75 14.69 6.20
N SER A 201 -5.46 14.72 5.91
CA SER A 201 -4.92 15.19 4.64
C SER A 201 -5.27 14.25 3.49
N SER A 202 -5.19 12.93 3.70
CA SER A 202 -5.58 11.93 2.71
C SER A 202 -7.07 12.02 2.36
N VAL A 203 -7.95 12.19 3.35
CA VAL A 203 -9.40 12.39 3.12
C VAL A 203 -9.66 13.64 2.28
N ARG A 204 -9.00 14.75 2.60
CA ARG A 204 -9.16 16.01 1.85
C ARG A 204 -8.62 15.91 0.43
N ALA A 205 -7.42 15.35 0.26
CA ALA A 205 -6.80 15.09 -1.04
C ALA A 205 -7.66 14.16 -1.92
N SER A 206 -8.20 13.08 -1.34
CA SER A 206 -9.12 12.15 -2.03
C SER A 206 -10.39 12.84 -2.51
N ARG A 207 -10.96 13.73 -1.72
CA ARG A 207 -12.12 14.53 -2.13
C ARG A 207 -11.78 15.53 -3.23
N ALA A 208 -10.62 16.18 -3.18
CA ALA A 208 -10.14 17.04 -4.23
C ALA A 208 -9.94 16.30 -5.55
N LEU A 209 -9.34 15.08 -5.49
CA LEU A 209 -9.22 14.20 -6.65
C LEU A 209 -10.60 13.85 -7.24
N ARG A 210 -11.57 13.45 -6.42
CA ARG A 210 -12.93 13.11 -6.91
C ARG A 210 -13.69 14.30 -7.47
N SER A 211 -13.46 15.49 -6.94
CA SER A 211 -14.05 16.70 -7.50
C SER A 211 -13.59 16.95 -8.93
N GLU A 212 -12.32 16.66 -9.24
CA GLU A 212 -11.73 16.83 -10.57
C GLU A 212 -11.92 15.59 -11.47
N LEU A 213 -11.95 14.40 -10.88
CA LEU A 213 -12.07 13.08 -11.53
C LEU A 213 -13.15 12.26 -10.82
N PRO A 214 -14.45 12.42 -11.18
CA PRO A 214 -15.53 11.71 -10.49
C PRO A 214 -15.46 10.18 -10.57
N ASP A 215 -14.77 9.65 -11.59
CA ASP A 215 -14.57 8.21 -11.85
C ASP A 215 -13.24 7.66 -11.30
N VAL A 216 -12.47 8.47 -10.57
CA VAL A 216 -11.19 8.01 -9.98
C VAL A 216 -11.45 6.87 -8.99
N GLN A 217 -10.61 5.84 -9.09
CA GLN A 217 -10.56 4.74 -8.12
C GLN A 217 -9.52 5.07 -7.06
N LEU A 218 -9.97 5.29 -5.84
CA LEU A 218 -9.08 5.59 -4.72
C LEU A 218 -8.48 4.30 -4.18
N VAL A 219 -7.16 4.27 -4.14
CA VAL A 219 -6.37 3.16 -3.61
C VAL A 219 -5.78 3.56 -2.26
N SER A 220 -5.82 2.67 -1.28
CA SER A 220 -5.22 2.93 0.03
C SER A 220 -4.24 1.82 0.39
N PRO A 221 -2.94 2.00 0.09
CA PRO A 221 -1.91 1.03 0.46
C PRO A 221 -1.50 1.21 1.92
N GLU A 222 -1.47 0.12 2.68
CA GLU A 222 -1.02 0.09 4.08
C GLU A 222 -0.25 -1.21 4.37
N PRO A 223 0.73 -1.18 5.28
CA PRO A 223 1.41 -2.39 5.72
C PRO A 223 0.45 -3.27 6.52
N VAL A 224 0.52 -4.57 6.28
CA VAL A 224 -0.12 -5.57 7.12
C VAL A 224 0.93 -6.31 7.94
N ILE A 225 0.63 -6.53 9.22
CA ILE A 225 1.59 -7.06 10.19
C ILE A 225 0.99 -8.19 11.02
N HIS A 226 1.85 -9.07 11.50
CA HIS A 226 1.49 -10.06 12.50
C HIS A 226 2.47 -10.02 13.65
N ILE A 227 1.96 -9.80 14.86
CA ILE A 227 2.76 -9.67 16.08
C ILE A 227 2.26 -10.70 17.07
N VAL A 228 3.19 -11.44 17.66
CA VAL A 228 2.91 -12.50 18.62
C VAL A 228 3.53 -12.14 19.97
N GLY A 229 2.74 -12.20 21.04
CA GLY A 229 3.22 -12.03 22.41
C GLY A 229 3.66 -13.34 23.02
N ASP A 230 4.53 -13.27 24.01
CA ASP A 230 4.95 -14.43 24.80
C ASP A 230 3.74 -15.03 25.54
N PRO A 231 3.34 -16.27 25.25
CA PRO A 231 2.17 -16.89 25.88
C PRO A 231 2.30 -17.07 27.39
N ALA A 232 3.52 -17.06 27.92
CA ALA A 232 3.77 -17.10 29.36
C ALA A 232 3.51 -15.74 30.03
N ARG A 233 3.34 -14.66 29.28
CA ARG A 233 3.13 -13.29 29.76
C ARG A 233 1.83 -12.69 29.22
N PRO A 234 0.70 -12.82 29.93
CA PRO A 234 -0.60 -12.33 29.42
C PRO A 234 -0.65 -10.85 29.04
N ASP A 235 0.15 -10.00 29.71
CA ASP A 235 0.25 -8.57 29.35
C ASP A 235 0.94 -8.38 27.99
N ASP A 236 1.96 -9.17 27.71
CA ASP A 236 2.67 -9.16 26.45
C ASP A 236 1.76 -9.62 25.30
N VAL A 237 0.99 -10.68 25.51
CA VAL A 237 -0.03 -11.14 24.54
C VAL A 237 -1.05 -10.03 24.24
N ARG A 238 -1.54 -9.31 25.25
CA ARG A 238 -2.46 -8.19 25.05
C ARG A 238 -1.82 -7.03 24.31
N SER A 239 -0.58 -6.69 24.64
CA SER A 239 0.19 -5.64 23.97
C SER A 239 0.45 -5.98 22.51
N ALA A 240 0.88 -7.22 22.23
CA ALA A 240 1.10 -7.72 20.86
C ALA A 240 -0.18 -7.64 20.02
N GLU A 241 -1.32 -8.08 20.56
CA GLU A 241 -2.60 -8.04 19.84
C GLU A 241 -3.08 -6.59 19.61
N ALA A 242 -2.90 -5.70 20.58
CA ALA A 242 -3.21 -4.29 20.41
C ALA A 242 -2.35 -3.65 19.30
N TYR A 243 -1.04 -3.96 19.28
CA TYR A 243 -0.15 -3.49 18.23
C TYR A 243 -0.50 -4.11 16.87
N ARG A 244 -0.73 -5.41 16.80
CA ARG A 244 -1.14 -6.10 15.57
C ARG A 244 -2.40 -5.46 14.97
N THR A 245 -3.41 -5.19 15.79
CA THR A 245 -4.68 -4.61 15.32
C THR A 245 -4.57 -3.14 14.95
N SER A 246 -3.52 -2.43 15.36
CA SER A 246 -3.27 -1.05 14.94
C SER A 246 -3.01 -0.90 13.43
N MET A 247 -2.70 -2.00 12.72
CA MET A 247 -2.61 -2.00 11.25
C MET A 247 -3.93 -1.60 10.56
N PHE A 248 -5.06 -1.73 11.25
CA PHE A 248 -6.37 -1.34 10.71
C PHE A 248 -6.73 0.14 10.95
N GLU A 249 -6.03 0.82 11.86
CA GLU A 249 -6.41 2.17 12.30
C GLU A 249 -6.49 3.18 11.15
N ALA A 250 -5.53 3.16 10.21
CA ALA A 250 -5.55 4.08 9.09
C ALA A 250 -6.81 3.89 8.23
N TRP A 251 -7.14 2.66 7.84
CA TRP A 251 -8.35 2.37 7.08
C TRP A 251 -9.64 2.63 7.88
N ASP A 252 -9.65 2.34 9.18
CA ASP A 252 -10.80 2.64 10.05
C ASP A 252 -11.02 4.16 10.17
N MET A 253 -9.95 4.95 10.25
CA MET A 253 -10.04 6.42 10.24
C MET A 253 -10.48 6.95 8.86
N LEU A 254 -9.94 6.41 7.77
CA LEU A 254 -10.33 6.80 6.41
C LEU A 254 -11.81 6.52 6.12
N THR A 255 -12.36 5.43 6.70
CA THR A 255 -13.78 5.06 6.56
C THR A 255 -14.69 5.69 7.63
N GLY A 256 -14.15 6.48 8.55
CA GLY A 256 -14.91 7.13 9.62
C GLY A 256 -15.33 6.19 10.76
N ARG A 257 -14.85 4.95 10.79
CA ARG A 257 -15.12 3.98 11.88
C ARG A 257 -14.36 4.31 13.14
N LEU A 258 -13.20 4.95 13.00
CA LEU A 258 -12.37 5.47 14.06
C LEU A 258 -12.11 6.95 13.79
N HIS A 259 -12.21 7.80 14.84
CA HIS A 259 -11.98 9.24 14.72
C HIS A 259 -12.78 9.93 13.59
N PRO A 260 -14.13 9.84 13.58
CA PRO A 260 -14.96 10.40 12.50
C PRO A 260 -14.80 11.92 12.32
N GLU A 261 -14.29 12.62 13.34
CA GLU A 261 -13.95 14.05 13.25
C GLU A 261 -12.83 14.37 12.27
N LEU A 262 -12.09 13.37 11.79
CA LEU A 262 -11.10 13.53 10.71
C LEU A 262 -11.77 13.64 9.33
N GLY A 263 -13.07 13.39 9.27
CA GLY A 263 -13.88 13.54 8.07
C GLY A 263 -13.90 12.30 7.16
N GLY A 264 -13.35 11.17 7.58
CA GLY A 264 -13.41 9.92 6.82
C GLY A 264 -14.83 9.41 6.60
N ASP A 265 -15.05 8.69 5.52
CA ASP A 265 -16.29 7.98 5.22
C ASP A 265 -16.01 6.79 4.25
N GLU A 266 -16.99 5.87 4.13
CA GLU A 266 -16.85 4.66 3.30
C GLU A 266 -16.52 4.94 1.82
N SER A 267 -16.81 6.13 1.32
CA SER A 267 -16.52 6.50 -0.06
C SER A 267 -15.05 6.81 -0.33
N ILE A 268 -14.24 6.99 0.71
CA ILE A 268 -12.79 7.26 0.56
C ILE A 268 -11.98 5.98 0.27
N LEU A 269 -12.57 4.81 0.45
CA LEU A 269 -11.88 3.53 0.33
C LEU A 269 -12.53 2.67 -0.77
N ASP A 270 -12.02 2.73 -2.00
CA ASP A 270 -12.52 1.88 -3.10
C ASP A 270 -11.76 0.56 -3.17
N ILE A 271 -10.43 0.61 -3.13
CA ILE A 271 -9.53 -0.53 -3.28
C ILE A 271 -8.50 -0.50 -2.15
N ILE A 272 -8.31 -1.62 -1.49
CA ILE A 272 -7.29 -1.77 -0.46
C ILE A 272 -6.02 -2.34 -1.08
N GLY A 273 -4.92 -1.61 -0.92
CA GLY A 273 -3.58 -2.13 -1.16
C GLY A 273 -3.00 -2.72 0.13
N VAL A 274 -2.44 -3.91 0.05
CA VAL A 274 -1.73 -4.55 1.17
C VAL A 274 -0.24 -4.58 0.86
N ASN A 275 0.58 -3.99 1.72
CA ASN A 275 2.03 -4.04 1.63
C ASN A 275 2.53 -5.12 2.58
N PHE A 276 3.20 -6.16 2.02
CA PHE A 276 3.62 -7.31 2.78
C PHE A 276 5.02 -7.78 2.38
N TYR A 277 5.93 -7.75 3.33
CA TYR A 277 7.34 -8.09 3.19
C TYR A 277 7.73 -9.21 4.16
N ASP A 278 8.91 -9.78 3.99
CA ASP A 278 9.43 -10.92 4.77
C ASP A 278 9.57 -10.62 6.28
N ARG A 279 9.67 -9.34 6.64
CA ARG A 279 9.81 -8.87 8.02
C ARG A 279 8.52 -8.33 8.63
N ASN A 280 7.37 -8.54 8.01
CA ASN A 280 6.09 -8.05 8.54
C ASN A 280 5.49 -8.93 9.66
N GLN A 281 6.24 -9.91 10.15
CA GLN A 281 5.85 -10.77 11.26
C GLN A 281 6.96 -10.87 12.30
N TRP A 282 6.65 -10.61 13.56
CA TRP A 282 7.65 -10.61 14.63
C TRP A 282 7.04 -10.86 16.01
N TRP A 283 7.88 -11.29 16.94
CA TRP A 283 7.54 -11.32 18.35
C TRP A 283 7.50 -9.91 18.92
N ASN A 284 6.66 -9.66 19.92
CA ASN A 284 6.49 -8.32 20.53
C ASN A 284 7.79 -7.72 21.11
N PHE A 285 8.82 -8.51 21.26
CA PHE A 285 10.18 -8.10 21.66
C PHE A 285 11.14 -7.91 20.45
N GLY A 286 10.61 -7.88 19.21
CA GLY A 286 11.36 -7.47 18.02
C GLY A 286 12.00 -8.57 17.17
N GLN A 287 12.01 -9.84 17.61
CA GLN A 287 12.53 -10.95 16.82
C GLN A 287 11.59 -11.28 15.65
N THR A 288 12.11 -11.34 14.42
CA THR A 288 11.33 -11.75 13.23
C THR A 288 10.88 -13.20 13.36
N ILE A 289 9.63 -13.46 12.99
CA ILE A 289 9.07 -14.81 12.84
C ILE A 289 9.25 -15.23 11.38
N HIS A 290 9.99 -16.32 11.16
CA HIS A 290 10.29 -16.80 9.81
C HIS A 290 9.27 -17.84 9.33
N ARG A 291 9.14 -17.97 8.01
CA ARG A 291 8.30 -19.01 7.41
C ARG A 291 8.72 -20.39 7.88
N GLY A 292 7.74 -21.20 8.29
CA GLY A 292 7.96 -22.54 8.86
C GLY A 292 7.98 -22.58 10.38
N GLU A 293 8.08 -21.43 11.06
CA GLU A 293 7.88 -21.38 12.50
C GLU A 293 6.39 -21.52 12.86
N PRO A 294 6.04 -22.14 14.00
CA PRO A 294 4.64 -22.39 14.38
C PRO A 294 3.79 -21.12 14.48
N GLU A 295 4.38 -20.01 14.87
CA GLU A 295 3.74 -18.72 15.05
C GLU A 295 3.59 -17.93 13.76
N TYR A 296 4.22 -18.36 12.67
CA TYR A 296 4.10 -17.69 11.37
C TYR A 296 2.67 -17.81 10.84
N ARG A 297 2.05 -16.67 10.60
CA ARG A 297 0.69 -16.62 10.05
C ARG A 297 0.73 -16.62 8.52
N PRO A 298 0.11 -17.59 7.81
CA PRO A 298 0.06 -17.59 6.36
C PRO A 298 -0.54 -16.31 5.79
N PHE A 299 0.04 -15.76 4.74
CA PHE A 299 -0.39 -14.47 4.18
C PHE A 299 -1.85 -14.46 3.72
N ARG A 300 -2.36 -15.57 3.18
CA ARG A 300 -3.79 -15.73 2.83
C ARG A 300 -4.74 -15.50 4.00
N GLU A 301 -4.31 -15.78 5.24
CA GLU A 301 -5.10 -15.56 6.45
C GLU A 301 -5.16 -14.07 6.80
N ILE A 302 -4.07 -13.34 6.58
CA ILE A 302 -4.02 -11.89 6.75
C ILE A 302 -4.91 -11.22 5.68
N LEU A 303 -4.82 -11.62 4.42
CA LEU A 303 -5.71 -11.16 3.34
C LEU A 303 -7.18 -11.41 3.66
N ARG A 304 -7.50 -12.58 4.20
CA ARG A 304 -8.86 -12.93 4.64
C ARG A 304 -9.35 -12.01 5.74
N GLU A 305 -8.53 -11.70 6.74
CA GLU A 305 -8.88 -10.82 7.84
C GLU A 305 -9.20 -9.41 7.33
N VAL A 306 -8.33 -8.84 6.48
CA VAL A 306 -8.54 -7.53 5.84
C VAL A 306 -9.85 -7.53 5.05
N TYR A 307 -10.07 -8.52 4.19
CA TYR A 307 -11.31 -8.62 3.40
C TYR A 307 -12.56 -8.78 4.28
N CYS A 308 -12.50 -9.61 5.32
CA CYS A 308 -13.63 -9.79 6.22
C CYS A 308 -14.03 -8.49 6.94
N ARG A 309 -13.05 -7.61 7.23
CA ARG A 309 -13.28 -6.35 7.91
C ARG A 309 -13.90 -5.29 7.01
N TYR A 310 -13.39 -5.13 5.78
CA TYR A 310 -13.75 -3.99 4.91
C TYR A 310 -14.67 -4.35 3.74
N ARG A 311 -14.66 -5.60 3.28
CA ARG A 311 -15.44 -6.06 2.11
C ARG A 311 -15.16 -5.23 0.84
N ARG A 312 -13.92 -4.81 0.66
CA ARG A 312 -13.41 -4.09 -0.51
C ARG A 312 -12.53 -5.01 -1.36
N PRO A 313 -12.40 -4.75 -2.67
CA PRO A 313 -11.39 -5.41 -3.48
C PRO A 313 -10.00 -5.19 -2.90
N LEU A 314 -9.14 -6.22 -2.99
CA LEU A 314 -7.77 -6.17 -2.51
C LEU A 314 -6.79 -6.31 -3.68
N PHE A 315 -5.57 -5.82 -3.50
CA PHE A 315 -4.40 -6.26 -4.24
C PHE A 315 -3.17 -6.18 -3.33
N VAL A 316 -2.14 -6.97 -3.64
CA VAL A 316 -0.85 -6.83 -2.99
C VAL A 316 -0.17 -5.64 -3.65
N ALA A 317 -0.16 -4.49 -2.96
CA ALA A 317 0.33 -3.24 -3.50
C ALA A 317 1.85 -3.13 -3.45
N GLU A 318 2.47 -3.85 -2.50
CA GLU A 318 3.92 -3.97 -2.40
C GLU A 318 4.30 -5.32 -1.84
N THR A 319 5.27 -5.97 -2.48
CA THR A 319 5.97 -7.14 -1.94
C THR A 319 7.32 -7.33 -2.62
N GLY A 320 8.30 -7.72 -1.84
CA GLY A 320 9.66 -7.99 -2.30
C GLY A 320 10.55 -8.43 -1.14
N THR A 321 11.77 -8.83 -1.46
CA THR A 321 12.86 -9.08 -0.52
C THR A 321 14.19 -8.89 -1.23
N GLU A 322 15.30 -8.95 -0.51
CA GLU A 322 16.64 -8.76 -1.07
C GLU A 322 17.34 -10.07 -1.42
N ASN A 323 18.35 -9.95 -2.27
CA ASN A 323 19.37 -10.97 -2.57
C ASN A 323 18.79 -12.27 -3.19
N ALA A 324 19.27 -13.41 -2.74
CA ALA A 324 18.92 -14.73 -3.28
C ALA A 324 17.50 -15.18 -2.92
N ASP A 325 16.89 -14.59 -1.92
CA ASP A 325 15.57 -14.98 -1.42
C ASP A 325 14.41 -14.46 -2.29
N ARG A 326 14.69 -13.55 -3.25
CA ARG A 326 13.68 -12.93 -4.14
C ARG A 326 12.77 -13.93 -4.86
N PRO A 327 13.28 -15.01 -5.50
CA PRO A 327 12.43 -15.98 -6.19
C PRO A 327 11.51 -16.74 -5.24
N ASP A 328 12.05 -17.22 -4.10
CA ASP A 328 11.30 -18.00 -3.12
C ASP A 328 10.24 -17.16 -2.40
N TRP A 329 10.54 -15.89 -2.13
CA TRP A 329 9.59 -14.95 -1.57
C TRP A 329 8.45 -14.66 -2.54
N PHE A 330 8.78 -14.33 -3.79
CA PHE A 330 7.77 -14.11 -4.83
C PHE A 330 6.87 -15.33 -5.02
N ALA A 331 7.47 -16.52 -5.08
CA ALA A 331 6.75 -17.78 -5.18
C ALA A 331 5.75 -17.96 -4.02
N TYR A 332 6.21 -17.72 -2.80
CA TYR A 332 5.38 -17.82 -1.61
C TYR A 332 4.19 -16.86 -1.65
N VAL A 333 4.44 -15.56 -1.89
CA VAL A 333 3.36 -14.56 -1.94
C VAL A 333 2.35 -14.89 -3.04
N TRP A 334 2.85 -15.30 -4.21
CA TRP A 334 1.98 -15.70 -5.32
C TRP A 334 1.06 -16.88 -4.94
N ASP A 335 1.61 -17.94 -4.35
CA ASP A 335 0.83 -19.12 -3.94
C ASP A 335 -0.20 -18.77 -2.86
N GLU A 336 0.14 -17.92 -1.90
CA GLU A 336 -0.77 -17.47 -0.85
C GLU A 336 -1.92 -16.63 -1.44
N VAL A 337 -1.62 -15.78 -2.40
CA VAL A 337 -2.64 -14.98 -3.11
C VAL A 337 -3.56 -15.88 -3.93
N GLN A 338 -3.02 -16.85 -4.67
CA GLN A 338 -3.85 -17.82 -5.41
C GLN A 338 -4.75 -18.63 -4.48
N ALA A 339 -4.23 -19.05 -3.32
CA ALA A 339 -5.02 -19.74 -2.30
C ALA A 339 -6.13 -18.84 -1.71
N ALA A 340 -5.86 -17.55 -1.51
CA ALA A 340 -6.86 -16.59 -1.07
C ALA A 340 -7.98 -16.41 -2.11
N ILE A 341 -7.63 -16.29 -3.40
CA ILE A 341 -8.59 -16.19 -4.51
C ILE A 341 -9.44 -17.47 -4.58
N ALA A 342 -8.84 -18.63 -4.48
CA ALA A 342 -9.55 -19.92 -4.46
C ALA A 342 -10.52 -20.03 -3.27
N ALA A 343 -10.23 -19.34 -2.15
CA ALA A 343 -11.11 -19.22 -0.98
C ALA A 343 -12.17 -18.13 -1.12
N GLY A 344 -12.30 -17.47 -2.27
CA GLY A 344 -13.31 -16.44 -2.55
C GLY A 344 -12.96 -15.03 -2.09
N ILE A 345 -11.68 -14.74 -1.85
CA ILE A 345 -11.21 -13.40 -1.51
C ILE A 345 -10.85 -12.67 -2.82
N PRO A 346 -11.43 -11.49 -3.13
CA PRO A 346 -11.19 -10.79 -4.38
C PRO A 346 -9.84 -10.06 -4.35
N VAL A 347 -8.75 -10.78 -4.62
CA VAL A 347 -7.42 -10.19 -4.81
C VAL A 347 -7.19 -9.99 -6.30
N HIS A 348 -6.93 -8.76 -6.72
CA HIS A 348 -6.91 -8.35 -8.13
C HIS A 348 -5.52 -8.10 -8.70
N GLY A 349 -4.46 -8.32 -7.93
CA GLY A 349 -3.09 -8.18 -8.44
C GLY A 349 -2.02 -8.40 -7.38
N VAL A 350 -0.80 -8.59 -7.87
CA VAL A 350 0.44 -8.65 -7.07
C VAL A 350 1.45 -7.71 -7.71
N CYS A 351 1.82 -6.66 -6.98
CA CYS A 351 2.83 -5.70 -7.38
C CYS A 351 4.20 -6.10 -6.81
N LEU A 352 5.12 -6.51 -7.68
CA LEU A 352 6.51 -6.68 -7.30
C LEU A 352 7.11 -5.30 -7.04
N TYR A 353 7.50 -5.05 -5.80
CA TYR A 353 7.95 -3.75 -5.32
C TYR A 353 9.22 -3.89 -4.46
N PRO A 354 10.34 -3.30 -4.92
CA PRO A 354 10.52 -2.57 -6.16
C PRO A 354 10.79 -3.50 -7.36
N ILE A 355 10.52 -3.01 -8.55
CA ILE A 355 10.86 -3.72 -9.79
C ILE A 355 12.32 -3.49 -10.20
N LEU A 356 12.93 -2.38 -9.78
CA LEU A 356 14.34 -2.02 -9.98
C LEU A 356 15.09 -2.08 -8.66
N ASN A 357 16.35 -2.52 -8.68
CA ASN A 357 17.25 -2.30 -7.57
C ASN A 357 17.38 -0.80 -7.27
N HIS A 358 17.44 -0.42 -5.99
CA HIS A 358 17.53 0.98 -5.59
C HIS A 358 18.48 1.18 -4.40
N PRO A 359 18.92 2.41 -4.10
CA PRO A 359 19.68 2.72 -2.90
C PRO A 359 18.92 2.43 -1.62
N GLY A 360 19.64 1.97 -0.60
CA GLY A 360 19.07 1.75 0.73
C GLY A 360 18.53 3.04 1.36
N TRP A 361 17.45 2.91 2.11
CA TRP A 361 16.71 4.03 2.67
C TRP A 361 17.41 4.76 3.83
N GLU A 362 18.41 4.13 4.47
CA GLU A 362 19.15 4.73 5.59
C GLU A 362 20.58 5.08 5.22
N ASP A 363 21.22 4.24 4.42
CA ASP A 363 22.66 4.25 4.19
C ASP A 363 23.06 4.44 2.72
N ASP A 364 22.06 4.59 1.82
CA ASP A 364 22.30 4.79 0.39
C ASP A 364 23.11 3.64 -0.26
N ARG A 365 23.17 2.46 0.38
CA ARG A 365 23.83 1.28 -0.17
C ARG A 365 23.08 0.72 -1.37
N HIS A 366 23.76 -0.02 -2.25
CA HIS A 366 23.09 -0.74 -3.31
C HIS A 366 22.28 -1.92 -2.76
N CYS A 367 20.96 -1.92 -2.94
CA CYS A 367 20.05 -3.01 -2.55
C CYS A 367 19.72 -3.87 -3.77
N TYR A 368 19.93 -5.18 -3.66
CA TYR A 368 19.59 -6.16 -4.69
C TYR A 368 18.17 -6.70 -4.44
N ASN A 369 17.14 -5.87 -4.68
CA ASN A 369 15.75 -6.15 -4.34
C ASN A 369 14.79 -6.16 -5.54
N GLY A 370 15.22 -5.69 -6.72
CA GLY A 370 14.42 -5.65 -7.94
C GLY A 370 14.60 -6.86 -8.87
N LEU A 371 13.81 -6.87 -9.93
CA LEU A 371 13.99 -7.77 -11.07
C LEU A 371 15.14 -7.31 -11.96
N TRP A 372 15.31 -6.00 -12.11
CA TRP A 372 16.38 -5.37 -12.89
C TRP A 372 17.28 -4.52 -12.02
N ASP A 373 18.54 -4.47 -12.42
CA ASP A 373 19.56 -3.64 -11.77
C ASP A 373 19.48 -2.18 -12.22
N TYR A 374 20.36 -1.33 -11.71
CA TYR A 374 20.54 0.03 -12.17
C TYR A 374 20.77 0.09 -13.68
N ALA A 375 20.41 1.21 -14.29
CA ALA A 375 20.64 1.40 -15.71
C ALA A 375 22.14 1.56 -16.01
N GLU A 376 22.59 0.93 -17.08
CA GLU A 376 23.85 1.25 -17.74
C GLU A 376 23.74 2.59 -18.48
N PRO A 377 24.85 3.18 -18.96
CA PRO A 377 24.80 4.49 -19.64
C PRO A 377 23.87 4.58 -20.85
N ASP A 378 23.60 3.46 -21.52
CA ASP A 378 22.68 3.33 -22.65
C ASP A 378 21.24 3.00 -22.25
N GLY A 379 20.97 2.88 -20.94
CA GLY A 379 19.67 2.53 -20.38
C GLY A 379 19.41 1.03 -20.25
N ASN A 380 20.36 0.16 -20.63
CA ASN A 380 20.20 -1.27 -20.39
C ASN A 380 20.23 -1.57 -18.89
N ARG A 381 19.50 -2.64 -18.50
CA ARG A 381 19.47 -3.13 -17.11
C ARG A 381 19.72 -4.63 -17.09
N LYS A 382 20.63 -5.05 -16.23
CA LYS A 382 20.85 -6.47 -16.00
C LYS A 382 19.64 -7.08 -15.32
N VAL A 383 19.11 -8.15 -15.88
CA VAL A 383 18.02 -8.93 -15.26
C VAL A 383 18.59 -9.88 -14.20
N TYR A 384 17.84 -10.11 -13.14
CA TYR A 384 18.12 -11.16 -12.18
C TYR A 384 17.38 -12.45 -12.61
N ASP A 385 18.09 -13.30 -13.34
CA ASP A 385 17.53 -14.48 -14.01
C ASP A 385 16.72 -15.40 -13.09
N PRO A 386 17.16 -15.74 -11.84
CA PRO A 386 16.37 -16.62 -10.99
C PRO A 386 14.96 -16.10 -10.69
N LEU A 387 14.81 -14.78 -10.46
CA LEU A 387 13.50 -14.19 -10.25
C LEU A 387 12.71 -14.12 -11.56
N ALA A 388 13.35 -13.79 -12.67
CA ALA A 388 12.73 -13.76 -13.99
C ALA A 388 12.14 -15.12 -14.39
N GLU A 389 12.88 -16.19 -14.15
CA GLU A 389 12.43 -17.58 -14.40
C GLU A 389 11.24 -17.95 -13.52
N GLU A 390 11.28 -17.62 -12.24
CA GLU A 390 10.19 -17.88 -11.31
C GLU A 390 8.90 -17.10 -11.70
N ILE A 391 9.03 -15.84 -12.07
CA ILE A 391 7.90 -15.04 -12.58
C ILE A 391 7.29 -15.69 -13.81
N ARG A 392 8.11 -16.06 -14.82
CA ARG A 392 7.62 -16.72 -16.05
C ARG A 392 6.92 -18.04 -15.72
N ARG A 393 7.48 -18.83 -14.83
CA ARG A 393 6.92 -20.11 -14.41
C ARG A 393 5.52 -19.98 -13.79
N ARG A 394 5.30 -18.91 -13.02
CA ARG A 394 4.01 -18.64 -12.35
C ARG A 394 2.98 -18.06 -13.31
N THR A 395 3.35 -17.06 -14.09
CA THR A 395 2.42 -16.39 -14.98
C THR A 395 2.02 -17.21 -16.21
N SER A 396 2.85 -18.17 -16.68
CA SER A 396 2.50 -19.07 -17.77
C SER A 396 1.37 -20.04 -17.40
N LYS A 397 1.31 -20.50 -16.16
CA LYS A 397 0.23 -21.37 -15.67
C LYS A 397 -1.13 -20.68 -15.67
N GLU A 398 -1.19 -19.41 -15.34
CA GLU A 398 -2.45 -18.63 -15.36
C GLU A 398 -3.00 -18.47 -16.79
N ARG A 399 -2.13 -18.24 -17.76
CA ARG A 399 -2.53 -18.16 -19.19
C ARG A 399 -3.17 -19.44 -19.68
N SER A 400 -2.66 -20.60 -19.23
CA SER A 400 -3.22 -21.92 -19.59
C SER A 400 -4.58 -22.17 -18.95
N ILE A 401 -4.77 -21.82 -17.67
CA ILE A 401 -6.05 -21.99 -16.96
C ILE A 401 -7.12 -21.06 -17.54
N CYS A 402 -6.77 -19.82 -17.85
CA CYS A 402 -7.68 -18.85 -18.45
C CYS A 402 -8.10 -19.23 -19.89
N TYR A 403 -7.21 -19.88 -20.65
CA TYR A 403 -7.49 -20.40 -21.98
C TYR A 403 -8.43 -21.60 -21.95
N GLU A 404 -8.19 -22.55 -21.03
CA GLU A 404 -9.05 -23.74 -20.85
C GLU A 404 -10.45 -23.37 -20.33
N SER A 405 -10.57 -22.36 -19.47
CA SER A 405 -11.89 -21.89 -19.00
C SER A 405 -12.70 -21.22 -20.11
N LYS A 406 -12.06 -20.50 -21.01
CA LYS A 406 -12.72 -19.92 -22.19
C LYS A 406 -13.19 -20.98 -23.20
N LEU A 407 -12.41 -22.05 -23.38
CA LEU A 407 -12.80 -23.18 -24.25
C LEU A 407 -13.98 -24.03 -23.70
N ARG A 408 -14.21 -24.02 -22.40
CA ARG A 408 -15.35 -24.72 -21.75
C ARG A 408 -16.62 -23.89 -21.68
N SER A 409 -16.55 -22.61 -21.99
CA SER A 409 -17.68 -21.66 -21.99
C SER A 409 -18.22 -21.31 -23.38
N THR A 410 -17.59 -21.87 -24.43
CA THR A 410 -18.07 -21.91 -25.82
C THR A 410 -18.59 -23.31 -26.19
#